data_b5e084734d80af9da6900db43036f5d0
#
_entry.id   b5e084734d80af9da6900db43036f5d0
#
_cell.length_a   1.000
_cell.length_b   1.000
_cell.length_c   1.000
_cell.angle_alpha   90.00
_cell.angle_beta   90.00
_cell.angle_gamma   90.00
#
_symmetry.space_group_name_H-M   'P 1'
#
loop_
_entity.id
_entity.type
_entity.pdbx_description
1 polymer ?
#
loop_
_entity_poly.entity_id
_entity_poly.type
_entity_poly.pdbx_seq_one_letter_code
_entity_poly.pdbx_strand_id
1 'polypeptide(L)'
;MAAIYYSAGSPAAGLEPDGLRLSSMIEAEVRAQLADMASIRTGTDALLFAGDVAGSGSDAVTLRFAGYGAKTPMASAAEDADVSATSLTTATSTITVARNSLRYDITDTAVLTGLGADIDPFLLASSMAMSAEERFMEIICSTFTSASTSVGTATVDMSVDDFMDAIFALEIADNNGNFYAVLAPRQWADLQNSLRSESNNALAFSPAVEAAIGAKGQGYQGSLLGVEIFRSSRVQNSSPAGNKIGAMFSSGAIGYAIGTPRPLAGAGAEVRPAGTPVVVGFERDESKALTEVVGHLYCGAAIAQDAQIVKIVTDA
;
A
#
# COMPACT_ATOMS: atom_id res chain seq x y z
N MET A 1 22.52 -23.19 12.56
CA MET A 1 21.74 -23.56 11.36
C MET A 1 21.25 -24.98 11.54
N ALA A 2 19.98 -25.16 11.83
CA ALA A 2 19.39 -26.49 11.91
C ALA A 2 18.77 -26.80 10.54
N ALA A 3 19.41 -27.68 9.79
CA ALA A 3 18.85 -28.20 8.57
C ALA A 3 17.57 -28.97 8.90
N ILE A 4 16.44 -28.57 8.34
CA ILE A 4 15.19 -29.31 8.46
C ILE A 4 15.30 -30.50 7.52
N TYR A 5 15.71 -31.64 8.03
CA TYR A 5 15.71 -32.89 7.28
C TYR A 5 14.29 -33.46 7.24
N TYR A 6 13.74 -33.68 6.07
CA TYR A 6 12.61 -34.59 5.90
C TYR A 6 13.04 -35.98 6.33
N SER A 7 12.59 -36.43 7.47
CA SER A 7 12.75 -37.82 7.87
C SER A 7 11.79 -38.67 7.04
N ALA A 8 12.32 -39.28 6.00
CA ALA A 8 11.64 -40.33 5.24
C ALA A 8 11.56 -41.60 6.07
N GLY A 9 10.71 -41.65 7.09
CA GLY A 9 10.70 -42.79 7.95
C GLY A 9 9.55 -42.90 8.93
N SER A 10 8.31 -42.75 8.46
CA SER A 10 7.18 -43.44 9.12
C SER A 10 5.95 -43.38 8.20
N PRO A 11 5.56 -44.49 7.58
CA PRO A 11 4.39 -44.49 6.69
C PRO A 11 3.06 -44.47 7.43
N ALA A 12 3.04 -44.22 8.73
CA ALA A 12 1.84 -44.17 9.56
C ALA A 12 1.54 -42.82 10.20
N ALA A 13 2.44 -41.85 10.06
CA ALA A 13 2.14 -40.48 10.48
C ALA A 13 1.81 -39.69 9.20
N GLY A 14 0.56 -39.38 8.99
CA GLY A 14 0.13 -38.63 7.82
C GLY A 14 0.99 -37.40 7.59
N LEU A 15 1.30 -37.11 6.34
CA LEU A 15 2.05 -35.93 5.86
C LEU A 15 1.45 -34.59 6.30
N GLU A 16 0.28 -34.63 6.90
CA GLU A 16 -0.48 -33.45 7.31
C GLU A 16 0.14 -32.60 8.43
N PRO A 17 0.78 -33.15 9.50
CA PRO A 17 1.31 -32.30 10.57
C PRO A 17 2.51 -31.46 10.14
N ASP A 18 3.38 -32.02 9.30
CA ASP A 18 4.63 -31.33 8.93
C ASP A 18 4.43 -30.30 7.81
N GLY A 19 3.54 -30.58 6.85
CA GLY A 19 3.14 -29.62 5.84
C GLY A 19 2.39 -28.41 6.43
N LEU A 20 1.50 -28.65 7.38
CA LEU A 20 0.79 -27.58 8.11
C LEU A 20 1.73 -26.75 8.97
N ARG A 21 2.73 -27.37 9.62
CA ARG A 21 3.74 -26.65 10.39
C ARG A 21 4.65 -25.80 9.51
N LEU A 22 5.05 -26.29 8.33
CA LEU A 22 5.87 -25.52 7.41
C LEU A 22 5.11 -24.30 6.88
N SER A 23 3.83 -24.45 6.54
CA SER A 23 2.99 -23.33 6.09
C SER A 23 2.84 -22.26 7.16
N SER A 24 2.56 -22.66 8.42
CA SER A 24 2.42 -21.72 9.53
C SER A 24 3.75 -21.03 9.86
N MET A 25 4.88 -21.69 9.72
CA MET A 25 6.21 -21.10 9.91
C MET A 25 6.51 -20.04 8.83
N ILE A 26 6.28 -20.38 7.56
CA ILE A 26 6.48 -19.43 6.45
C ILE A 26 5.49 -18.26 6.58
N GLU A 27 4.24 -18.52 6.90
CA GLU A 27 3.26 -17.46 7.10
C GLU A 27 3.64 -16.54 8.27
N ALA A 28 4.13 -17.08 9.38
CA ALA A 28 4.62 -16.28 10.50
C ALA A 28 5.83 -15.44 10.12
N GLU A 29 6.75 -16.00 9.33
CA GLU A 29 7.93 -15.28 8.84
C GLU A 29 7.57 -14.19 7.83
N VAL A 30 6.65 -14.46 6.90
CA VAL A 30 6.11 -13.44 5.98
C VAL A 30 5.51 -12.28 6.76
N ARG A 31 4.77 -12.57 7.82
CA ARG A 31 4.17 -11.52 8.67
C ARG A 31 5.22 -10.72 9.41
N ALA A 32 6.24 -11.38 9.97
CA ALA A 32 7.32 -10.72 10.68
C ALA A 32 8.08 -9.78 9.74
N GLN A 33 8.45 -10.26 8.56
CA GLN A 33 9.15 -9.46 7.57
C GLN A 33 8.28 -8.32 7.01
N LEU A 34 6.99 -8.56 6.79
CA LEU A 34 6.06 -7.51 6.36
C LEU A 34 5.88 -6.42 7.44
N ALA A 35 5.92 -6.80 8.71
CA ALA A 35 5.86 -5.85 9.82
C ALA A 35 7.15 -5.04 9.96
N ASP A 36 8.31 -5.66 9.69
CA ASP A 36 9.61 -4.98 9.70
C ASP A 36 9.84 -4.06 8.49
N MET A 37 9.09 -4.26 7.40
CA MET A 37 9.15 -3.40 6.23
C MET A 37 8.48 -2.07 6.51
N ALA A 38 9.29 -1.05 6.82
CA ALA A 38 8.78 0.32 6.89
C ALA A 38 8.43 0.83 5.49
N SER A 39 7.20 1.31 5.33
CA SER A 39 6.69 1.87 4.08
C SER A 39 5.75 3.03 4.37
N ILE A 40 5.26 3.71 3.32
CA ILE A 40 4.24 4.76 3.49
C ILE A 40 3.01 4.27 4.25
N ARG A 41 2.71 2.97 4.20
CA ARG A 41 1.60 2.34 4.93
C ARG A 41 1.83 2.23 6.43
N THR A 42 3.06 1.90 6.84
CA THR A 42 3.40 1.57 8.23
C THR A 42 4.25 2.63 8.91
N GLY A 43 5.05 3.36 8.14
CA GLY A 43 6.00 4.36 8.66
C GLY A 43 5.44 5.77 8.78
N THR A 44 4.21 6.02 8.34
CA THR A 44 3.58 7.35 8.35
C THR A 44 2.10 7.27 8.67
N ASP A 45 1.50 8.42 8.94
CA ASP A 45 0.04 8.61 9.05
C ASP A 45 -0.62 9.02 7.71
N ALA A 46 0.09 8.81 6.60
CA ALA A 46 -0.37 9.19 5.27
C ALA A 46 -1.67 8.50 4.85
N LEU A 47 -1.83 7.23 5.22
CA LEU A 47 -2.95 6.39 4.82
C LEU A 47 -3.90 6.13 5.99
N LEU A 48 -5.20 6.15 5.72
CA LEU A 48 -6.23 5.81 6.69
C LEU A 48 -6.51 4.31 6.69
N PHE A 49 -6.26 3.64 7.81
CA PHE A 49 -6.70 2.26 7.97
C PHE A 49 -8.20 2.18 8.20
N ALA A 50 -8.94 1.64 7.23
CA ALA A 50 -10.40 1.58 7.26
C ALA A 50 -10.95 0.38 8.06
N GLY A 51 -10.13 -0.64 8.29
CA GLY A 51 -10.50 -1.82 9.07
C GLY A 51 -10.23 -3.15 8.36
N ASP A 52 -10.61 -4.23 9.04
CA ASP A 52 -10.56 -5.60 8.53
C ASP A 52 -11.98 -6.08 8.22
N VAL A 53 -12.19 -6.58 7.00
CA VAL A 53 -13.49 -7.13 6.57
C VAL A 53 -13.80 -8.52 7.17
N ALA A 54 -12.89 -9.09 7.95
CA ALA A 54 -13.07 -10.40 8.54
C ALA A 54 -14.33 -10.49 9.41
N GLY A 55 -15.28 -11.33 8.99
CA GLY A 55 -16.53 -11.57 9.72
C GLY A 55 -17.59 -10.47 9.56
N SER A 56 -17.39 -9.51 8.66
CA SER A 56 -18.37 -8.45 8.36
C SER A 56 -19.53 -8.92 7.48
N GLY A 57 -19.38 -10.08 6.81
CA GLY A 57 -20.34 -10.56 5.80
C GLY A 57 -20.28 -9.80 4.48
N SER A 58 -19.33 -8.89 4.31
CA SER A 58 -19.09 -8.11 3.10
C SER A 58 -17.59 -8.10 2.78
N ASP A 59 -17.24 -7.99 1.52
CA ASP A 59 -15.89 -7.77 1.01
C ASP A 59 -15.51 -6.28 0.96
N ALA A 60 -16.41 -5.40 1.42
CA ALA A 60 -16.25 -3.96 1.33
C ALA A 60 -16.42 -3.25 2.68
N VAL A 61 -15.58 -2.24 2.90
CA VAL A 61 -15.69 -1.30 4.02
C VAL A 61 -16.19 0.05 3.51
N THR A 62 -17.27 0.54 4.09
CA THR A 62 -17.80 1.86 3.76
C THR A 62 -17.35 2.88 4.79
N LEU A 63 -16.54 3.84 4.36
CA LEU A 63 -16.15 5.00 5.15
C LEU A 63 -17.20 6.11 4.97
N ARG A 64 -17.56 6.77 6.06
CA ARG A 64 -18.49 7.90 6.06
C ARG A 64 -17.78 9.12 6.63
N PHE A 65 -17.78 10.20 5.87
CA PHE A 65 -17.20 11.47 6.26
C PHE A 65 -18.29 12.53 6.33
N ALA A 66 -18.31 13.30 7.42
CA ALA A 66 -19.22 14.40 7.60
C ALA A 66 -18.50 15.72 7.32
N GLY A 67 -19.04 16.53 6.41
CA GLY A 67 -18.63 17.92 6.25
C GLY A 67 -17.26 18.18 5.62
N TYR A 68 -16.58 17.17 5.05
CA TYR A 68 -15.34 17.41 4.31
C TYR A 68 -15.65 17.91 2.89
N GLY A 69 -15.00 19.02 2.50
CA GLY A 69 -15.15 19.62 1.17
C GLY A 69 -16.17 20.77 1.09
N ALA A 70 -17.00 20.95 2.11
CA ALA A 70 -17.89 22.12 2.23
C ALA A 70 -17.97 22.53 3.70
N LYS A 71 -16.87 23.07 4.23
CA LYS A 71 -16.92 23.74 5.53
C LYS A 71 -17.82 24.97 5.39
N THR A 72 -19.00 24.90 5.98
CA THR A 72 -19.86 26.08 6.07
C THR A 72 -19.35 26.90 7.24
N PRO A 73 -18.78 28.10 7.02
CA PRO A 73 -18.30 28.92 8.11
C PRO A 73 -19.48 29.36 9.00
N MET A 74 -19.21 29.48 10.29
CA MET A 74 -20.20 30.08 11.18
C MET A 74 -20.48 31.51 10.74
N ALA A 75 -21.74 31.85 10.51
CA ALA A 75 -22.16 33.20 10.22
C ALA A 75 -22.39 33.98 11.52
N SER A 76 -22.07 35.28 11.52
CA SER A 76 -22.44 36.13 12.62
C SER A 76 -23.96 36.31 12.63
N ALA A 77 -24.60 36.07 13.77
CA ALA A 77 -26.03 36.34 13.98
C ALA A 77 -26.19 37.58 14.86
N ALA A 78 -27.21 38.40 14.59
CA ALA A 78 -27.59 39.48 15.50
C ALA A 78 -28.21 38.87 16.77
N GLU A 79 -28.20 39.62 17.87
CA GLU A 79 -28.60 39.15 19.20
C GLU A 79 -30.06 38.60 19.25
N ASP A 80 -30.95 39.11 18.35
CA ASP A 80 -32.35 38.70 18.24
C ASP A 80 -32.65 37.87 16.96
N ALA A 81 -31.62 37.40 16.22
CA ALA A 81 -31.84 36.68 14.97
C ALA A 81 -31.97 35.18 15.20
N ASP A 82 -32.98 34.58 14.61
CA ASP A 82 -33.12 33.12 14.55
C ASP A 82 -32.09 32.54 13.59
N VAL A 83 -31.39 31.52 14.03
CA VAL A 83 -30.31 30.87 13.23
C VAL A 83 -30.91 29.81 12.33
N SER A 84 -30.75 29.98 11.02
CA SER A 84 -31.22 29.01 10.04
C SER A 84 -30.47 27.69 10.17
N ALA A 85 -31.19 26.58 10.14
CA ALA A 85 -30.57 25.24 10.15
C ALA A 85 -29.81 24.95 8.86
N THR A 86 -28.56 24.55 8.98
CA THR A 86 -27.75 24.09 7.86
C THR A 86 -27.69 22.56 7.86
N SER A 87 -28.01 21.97 6.72
CA SER A 87 -27.92 20.50 6.54
C SER A 87 -26.48 20.05 6.49
N LEU A 88 -26.11 19.07 7.33
CA LEU A 88 -24.82 18.40 7.24
C LEU A 88 -24.87 17.37 6.11
N THR A 89 -24.05 17.55 5.09
CA THR A 89 -23.86 16.54 4.03
C THR A 89 -22.82 15.51 4.43
N THR A 90 -23.11 14.24 4.18
CA THR A 90 -22.15 13.14 4.39
C THR A 90 -21.70 12.59 3.05
N ALA A 91 -20.41 12.47 2.87
CA ALA A 91 -19.81 11.72 1.76
C ALA A 91 -19.49 10.29 2.20
N THR A 92 -19.62 9.34 1.29
CA THR A 92 -19.27 7.94 1.52
C THR A 92 -18.26 7.48 0.50
N SER A 93 -17.24 6.75 0.94
CA SER A 93 -16.29 6.05 0.08
C SER A 93 -16.29 4.57 0.43
N THR A 94 -16.28 3.70 -0.57
CA THR A 94 -16.31 2.24 -0.38
C THR A 94 -14.99 1.65 -0.84
N ILE A 95 -14.34 0.90 0.04
CA ILE A 95 -13.09 0.19 -0.23
C ILE A 95 -13.42 -1.30 -0.36
N THR A 96 -13.19 -1.87 -1.54
CA THR A 96 -13.42 -3.31 -1.78
C THR A 96 -12.10 -4.04 -1.63
N VAL A 97 -12.11 -5.10 -0.81
CA VAL A 97 -10.96 -5.97 -0.58
C VAL A 97 -10.94 -7.08 -1.62
N ALA A 98 -9.86 -7.17 -2.38
CA ALA A 98 -9.67 -8.21 -3.39
C ALA A 98 -8.57 -9.19 -2.98
N ARG A 99 -8.67 -10.43 -3.46
CA ARG A 99 -7.64 -11.45 -3.32
C ARG A 99 -6.57 -11.27 -4.39
N ASN A 100 -5.33 -11.11 -3.96
CA ASN A 100 -4.13 -11.14 -4.80
C ASN A 100 -3.34 -12.39 -4.44
N SER A 101 -2.80 -13.12 -5.42
CA SER A 101 -2.17 -14.43 -5.20
C SER A 101 -0.84 -14.51 -5.92
N LEU A 102 0.11 -15.17 -5.27
CA LEU A 102 1.40 -15.56 -5.82
C LEU A 102 1.61 -17.04 -5.57
N ARG A 103 2.07 -17.79 -6.58
CA ARG A 103 2.33 -19.22 -6.49
C ARG A 103 3.76 -19.53 -6.94
N TYR A 104 4.41 -20.39 -6.19
CA TYR A 104 5.68 -21.02 -6.54
C TYR A 104 5.49 -22.52 -6.68
N ASP A 105 5.96 -23.10 -7.79
CA ASP A 105 5.90 -24.51 -8.07
C ASP A 105 7.28 -25.14 -7.86
N ILE A 106 7.38 -26.08 -6.96
CA ILE A 106 8.61 -26.82 -6.65
C ILE A 106 8.42 -28.24 -7.18
N THR A 107 9.14 -28.59 -8.26
CA THR A 107 9.04 -29.91 -8.89
C THR A 107 9.91 -30.93 -8.17
N ASP A 108 9.47 -32.21 -8.16
CA ASP A 108 10.23 -33.30 -7.59
C ASP A 108 11.61 -33.47 -8.27
N THR A 109 11.69 -33.20 -9.57
CA THR A 109 12.94 -33.21 -10.31
C THR A 109 13.93 -32.17 -9.80
N ALA A 110 13.48 -30.99 -9.45
CA ALA A 110 14.30 -29.93 -8.84
C ALA A 110 14.83 -30.37 -7.47
N VAL A 111 14.00 -31.04 -6.68
CA VAL A 111 14.41 -31.59 -5.37
C VAL A 111 15.42 -32.73 -5.55
N LEU A 112 15.19 -33.64 -6.49
CA LEU A 112 16.10 -34.76 -6.80
C LEU A 112 17.47 -34.30 -7.30
N THR A 113 17.52 -33.24 -8.10
CA THR A 113 18.78 -32.71 -8.65
C THR A 113 19.57 -31.84 -7.67
N GLY A 114 19.08 -31.68 -6.44
CA GLY A 114 19.70 -30.85 -5.42
C GLY A 114 19.38 -29.34 -5.54
N LEU A 115 18.80 -28.89 -6.65
CA LEU A 115 18.38 -27.50 -6.81
C LEU A 115 17.23 -27.10 -5.83
N GLY A 116 16.37 -28.07 -5.50
CA GLY A 116 15.27 -27.88 -4.58
C GLY A 116 15.60 -28.10 -3.10
N ALA A 117 16.76 -28.77 -2.83
CA ALA A 117 17.21 -29.01 -1.45
C ALA A 117 17.75 -27.73 -0.78
N ASP A 118 18.13 -26.73 -1.57
CA ASP A 118 18.61 -25.43 -1.11
C ASP A 118 17.51 -24.36 -1.06
N ILE A 119 16.25 -24.73 -1.30
CA ILE A 119 15.14 -23.78 -1.12
C ILE A 119 14.93 -23.55 0.38
N ASP A 120 15.58 -22.50 0.87
CA ASP A 120 15.39 -22.02 2.23
C ASP A 120 13.96 -21.47 2.36
N PRO A 121 13.13 -22.02 3.27
CA PRO A 121 11.81 -21.47 3.56
C PRO A 121 11.83 -19.98 3.90
N PHE A 122 12.94 -19.51 4.44
CA PHE A 122 13.19 -18.12 4.78
C PHE A 122 13.28 -17.23 3.53
N LEU A 123 14.00 -17.69 2.51
CA LEU A 123 14.11 -16.98 1.24
C LEU A 123 12.76 -16.90 0.51
N LEU A 124 11.97 -17.98 0.59
CA LEU A 124 10.64 -18.02 0.02
C LEU A 124 9.70 -17.03 0.74
N ALA A 125 9.74 -17.01 2.08
CA ALA A 125 8.97 -16.08 2.89
C ALA A 125 9.34 -14.63 2.60
N SER A 126 10.64 -14.34 2.49
CA SER A 126 11.15 -13.00 2.14
C SER A 126 10.64 -12.54 0.77
N SER A 127 10.72 -13.42 -0.24
CA SER A 127 10.21 -13.12 -1.58
C SER A 127 8.70 -12.84 -1.58
N MET A 128 7.92 -13.63 -0.82
CA MET A 128 6.47 -13.42 -0.68
C MET A 128 6.15 -12.11 0.04
N ALA A 129 6.87 -11.77 1.11
CA ALA A 129 6.67 -10.52 1.84
C ALA A 129 6.97 -9.30 0.96
N MET A 130 8.08 -9.31 0.22
CA MET A 130 8.42 -8.24 -0.73
C MET A 130 7.36 -8.10 -1.82
N SER A 131 6.91 -9.21 -2.39
CA SER A 131 5.86 -9.20 -3.42
C SER A 131 4.52 -8.69 -2.88
N ALA A 132 4.19 -9.00 -1.63
CA ALA A 132 2.98 -8.52 -0.98
C ALA A 132 3.03 -7.00 -0.77
N GLU A 133 4.14 -6.45 -0.28
CA GLU A 133 4.29 -5.01 -0.09
C GLU A 133 4.31 -4.25 -1.42
N GLU A 134 5.00 -4.78 -2.44
CA GLU A 134 4.96 -4.21 -3.80
C GLU A 134 3.53 -4.16 -4.36
N ARG A 135 2.77 -5.24 -4.17
CA ARG A 135 1.37 -5.27 -4.63
C ARG A 135 0.50 -4.29 -3.87
N PHE A 136 0.76 -4.13 -2.58
CA PHE A 136 0.06 -3.15 -1.76
C PHE A 136 0.31 -1.72 -2.28
N MET A 137 1.57 -1.38 -2.55
CA MET A 137 1.94 -0.09 -3.12
C MET A 137 1.33 0.13 -4.51
N GLU A 138 1.25 -0.90 -5.34
CA GLU A 138 0.59 -0.83 -6.65
C GLU A 138 -0.91 -0.50 -6.53
N ILE A 139 -1.60 -1.13 -5.56
CA ILE A 139 -3.02 -0.87 -5.30
C ILE A 139 -3.22 0.58 -4.82
N ILE A 140 -2.36 1.08 -3.92
CA ILE A 140 -2.40 2.49 -3.48
C ILE A 140 -2.17 3.42 -4.67
N CYS A 141 -1.11 3.20 -5.46
CA CYS A 141 -0.78 4.05 -6.60
C CYS A 141 -1.88 4.02 -7.69
N SER A 142 -2.62 2.92 -7.81
CA SER A 142 -3.73 2.83 -8.77
C SER A 142 -4.87 3.79 -8.43
N THR A 143 -5.05 4.16 -7.15
CA THR A 143 -6.09 5.10 -6.73
C THR A 143 -5.83 6.52 -7.24
N PHE A 144 -4.56 6.90 -7.50
CA PHE A 144 -4.22 8.25 -7.95
C PHE A 144 -4.88 8.63 -9.28
N THR A 145 -5.12 7.64 -10.14
CA THR A 145 -5.79 7.88 -11.43
C THR A 145 -7.20 8.40 -11.26
N SER A 146 -7.85 8.06 -10.16
CA SER A 146 -9.25 8.40 -9.84
C SER A 146 -9.40 9.77 -9.20
N ALA A 147 -8.31 10.46 -8.81
CA ALA A 147 -8.37 11.81 -8.27
C ALA A 147 -8.95 12.79 -9.29
N SER A 148 -9.87 13.66 -8.85
CA SER A 148 -10.51 14.63 -9.75
C SER A 148 -9.60 15.81 -10.08
N THR A 149 -8.84 16.29 -9.09
CA THR A 149 -7.91 17.42 -9.28
C THR A 149 -6.60 16.95 -9.90
N SER A 150 -6.15 17.66 -10.94
CA SER A 150 -4.93 17.32 -11.68
C SER A 150 -4.05 18.55 -11.85
N VAL A 151 -2.76 18.38 -11.63
CA VAL A 151 -1.71 19.37 -11.86
C VAL A 151 -0.64 18.77 -12.77
N GLY A 152 0.11 19.63 -13.45
CA GLY A 152 1.09 19.24 -14.44
C GLY A 152 0.47 18.96 -15.80
N THR A 153 1.32 18.68 -16.77
CA THR A 153 0.93 18.42 -18.15
C THR A 153 1.60 17.15 -18.64
N ALA A 154 0.82 16.25 -19.18
CA ALA A 154 1.33 15.05 -19.85
C ALA A 154 2.37 15.45 -20.90
N THR A 155 3.45 14.68 -21.04
CA THR A 155 4.57 14.95 -21.95
C THR A 155 5.49 16.13 -21.58
N VAL A 156 5.35 16.68 -20.41
CA VAL A 156 6.23 17.74 -19.88
C VAL A 156 6.91 17.22 -18.60
N ASP A 157 8.21 17.50 -18.48
CA ASP A 157 9.00 17.16 -17.28
C ASP A 157 8.43 17.86 -16.04
N MET A 158 8.50 17.18 -14.90
CA MET A 158 8.03 17.73 -13.65
C MET A 158 8.87 18.94 -13.21
N SER A 159 8.20 20.05 -12.94
CA SER A 159 8.81 21.27 -12.45
C SER A 159 8.52 21.52 -10.96
N VAL A 160 9.27 22.45 -10.36
CA VAL A 160 8.97 22.94 -9.01
C VAL A 160 7.67 23.70 -8.97
N ASP A 161 7.30 24.38 -10.06
CA ASP A 161 6.05 25.11 -10.14
C ASP A 161 4.85 24.16 -10.10
N ASP A 162 4.91 23.00 -10.81
CA ASP A 162 3.88 21.96 -10.71
C ASP A 162 3.74 21.42 -9.27
N PHE A 163 4.86 21.28 -8.58
CA PHE A 163 4.86 20.83 -7.19
C PHE A 163 4.20 21.86 -6.26
N MET A 164 4.50 23.15 -6.46
CA MET A 164 3.88 24.24 -5.71
C MET A 164 2.39 24.38 -6.04
N ASP A 165 2.00 24.22 -7.29
CA ASP A 165 0.59 24.25 -7.71
C ASP A 165 -0.20 23.11 -7.07
N ALA A 166 0.41 21.94 -6.87
CA ALA A 166 -0.21 20.84 -6.15
C ALA A 166 -0.42 21.16 -4.66
N ILE A 167 0.56 21.79 -4.00
CA ILE A 167 0.41 22.28 -2.62
C ILE A 167 -0.73 23.30 -2.55
N PHE A 168 -0.72 24.28 -3.45
CA PHE A 168 -1.71 25.34 -3.49
C PHE A 168 -3.13 24.79 -3.72
N ALA A 169 -3.29 23.80 -4.59
CA ALA A 169 -4.56 23.13 -4.82
C ALA A 169 -5.11 22.45 -3.56
N LEU A 170 -4.22 21.82 -2.76
CA LEU A 170 -4.61 21.22 -1.47
C LEU A 170 -4.96 22.28 -0.42
N GLU A 171 -4.23 23.38 -0.35
CA GLU A 171 -4.49 24.49 0.59
C GLU A 171 -5.81 25.21 0.29
N ILE A 172 -6.12 25.44 -1.00
CA ILE A 172 -7.44 25.99 -1.41
C ILE A 172 -8.60 25.10 -0.95
N ALA A 173 -8.38 23.80 -0.94
CA ALA A 173 -9.37 22.85 -0.43
C ALA A 173 -9.46 22.81 1.12
N ASP A 174 -8.85 23.79 1.80
CA ASP A 174 -8.83 23.91 3.27
C ASP A 174 -8.18 22.69 4.00
N ASN A 175 -7.22 22.05 3.37
CA ASN A 175 -6.48 20.96 3.97
C ASN A 175 -5.34 21.50 4.83
N ASN A 176 -5.44 21.33 6.14
CA ASN A 176 -4.48 21.80 7.13
C ASN A 176 -3.80 20.58 7.81
N GLY A 177 -3.20 19.69 7.05
CA GLY A 177 -2.55 18.49 7.58
C GLY A 177 -1.13 18.33 7.06
N ASN A 178 -0.50 17.23 7.45
CA ASN A 178 0.75 16.81 6.83
C ASN A 178 0.48 16.41 5.38
N PHE A 179 1.29 16.90 4.47
CA PHE A 179 1.21 16.55 3.07
C PHE A 179 2.25 15.49 2.71
N TYR A 180 1.82 14.56 1.89
CA TYR A 180 2.63 13.46 1.36
C TYR A 180 2.57 13.47 -0.15
N ALA A 181 3.72 13.24 -0.79
CA ALA A 181 3.80 13.10 -2.23
C ALA A 181 4.40 11.75 -2.60
N VAL A 182 3.75 11.02 -3.49
CA VAL A 182 4.28 9.77 -4.06
C VAL A 182 4.55 10.02 -5.54
N LEU A 183 5.83 9.96 -5.90
CA LEU A 183 6.31 10.28 -7.24
C LEU A 183 6.97 9.07 -7.90
N ALA A 184 6.88 9.00 -9.23
CA ALA A 184 7.68 8.07 -10.00
C ALA A 184 9.18 8.44 -9.95
N PRO A 185 10.09 7.47 -10.17
CA PRO A 185 11.53 7.76 -10.16
C PRO A 185 11.94 8.86 -11.14
N ARG A 186 11.30 8.93 -12.30
CA ARG A 186 11.57 9.97 -13.30
C ARG A 186 11.06 11.34 -12.84
N GLN A 187 9.80 11.42 -12.39
CA GLN A 187 9.24 12.65 -11.82
C GLN A 187 10.12 13.22 -10.71
N TRP A 188 10.64 12.36 -9.85
CA TRP A 188 11.57 12.78 -8.80
C TRP A 188 12.89 13.32 -9.36
N ALA A 189 13.45 12.67 -10.39
CA ALA A 189 14.69 13.15 -11.02
C ALA A 189 14.51 14.51 -11.70
N ASP A 190 13.36 14.72 -12.36
CA ASP A 190 13.04 15.98 -13.02
C ASP A 190 12.81 17.10 -12.02
N LEU A 191 12.11 16.82 -10.91
CA LEU A 191 11.96 17.75 -9.79
C LEU A 191 13.34 18.15 -9.21
N GLN A 192 14.25 17.19 -9.02
CA GLN A 192 15.61 17.48 -8.57
C GLN A 192 16.38 18.34 -9.57
N ASN A 193 16.24 18.09 -10.87
CA ASN A 193 16.87 18.90 -11.91
C ASN A 193 16.31 20.32 -11.93
N SER A 194 14.99 20.46 -11.75
CA SER A 194 14.35 21.77 -11.60
C SER A 194 14.82 22.55 -10.37
N LEU A 195 15.02 21.86 -9.23
CA LEU A 195 15.57 22.45 -8.01
C LEU A 195 17.02 22.93 -8.16
N ARG A 196 17.80 22.29 -9.04
CA ARG A 196 19.19 22.68 -9.31
C ARG A 196 19.30 23.89 -10.22
N SER A 197 18.23 24.31 -10.86
CA SER A 197 18.24 25.50 -11.71
C SER A 197 18.51 26.74 -10.86
N GLU A 198 19.20 27.73 -11.43
CA GLU A 198 19.56 28.97 -10.73
C GLU A 198 18.35 29.71 -10.16
N SER A 199 17.22 29.62 -10.85
CA SER A 199 15.97 30.28 -10.45
C SER A 199 15.34 29.69 -9.18
N ASN A 200 15.59 28.42 -8.90
CA ASN A 200 14.95 27.68 -7.81
C ASN A 200 15.90 27.31 -6.66
N ASN A 201 17.14 27.76 -6.74
CA ASN A 201 18.21 27.40 -5.78
C ASN A 201 17.94 27.90 -4.33
N ALA A 202 16.97 28.78 -4.15
CA ALA A 202 16.57 29.32 -2.85
C ALA A 202 15.57 28.41 -2.09
N LEU A 203 15.02 27.37 -2.73
CA LEU A 203 14.07 26.46 -2.09
C LEU A 203 14.80 25.48 -1.20
N ALA A 204 14.38 25.40 0.06
CA ALA A 204 14.96 24.50 1.04
C ALA A 204 14.46 23.07 0.83
N PHE A 205 15.33 22.21 0.31
CA PHE A 205 15.13 20.77 0.31
C PHE A 205 15.85 20.14 1.50
N SER A 206 15.11 19.37 2.32
CA SER A 206 15.68 18.57 3.41
C SER A 206 15.82 17.11 2.96
N PRO A 207 17.05 16.67 2.64
CA PRO A 207 17.27 15.28 2.25
C PRO A 207 16.99 14.33 3.41
N ALA A 208 16.55 13.11 3.08
CA ALA A 208 16.34 12.08 4.08
C ALA A 208 17.64 11.68 4.76
N VAL A 209 17.65 11.63 6.08
CA VAL A 209 18.72 11.02 6.86
C VAL A 209 18.45 9.53 7.07
N GLU A 210 19.50 8.73 7.28
CA GLU A 210 19.40 7.27 7.40
C GLU A 210 18.37 6.82 8.46
N ALA A 211 18.32 7.49 9.61
CA ALA A 211 17.35 7.22 10.66
C ALA A 211 15.89 7.45 10.20
N ALA A 212 15.66 8.48 9.37
CA ALA A 212 14.32 8.74 8.83
C ALA A 212 13.93 7.73 7.75
N ILE A 213 14.88 7.27 6.93
CA ILE A 213 14.66 6.21 5.95
C ILE A 213 14.30 4.91 6.67
N GLY A 214 15.00 4.56 7.74
CA GLY A 214 14.69 3.38 8.55
C GLY A 214 13.27 3.42 9.17
N ALA A 215 12.82 4.60 9.58
CA ALA A 215 11.50 4.77 10.19
C ALA A 215 10.34 4.84 9.16
N LYS A 216 10.57 5.48 8.01
CA LYS A 216 9.52 5.79 7.00
C LYS A 216 9.57 4.90 5.75
N GLY A 217 10.61 4.10 5.61
CA GLY A 217 10.81 3.19 4.51
C GLY A 217 11.78 3.69 3.43
N GLN A 218 12.27 2.74 2.64
CA GLN A 218 13.31 2.99 1.62
C GLN A 218 12.86 3.94 0.48
N GLY A 219 11.55 4.10 0.29
CA GLY A 219 10.99 5.04 -0.68
C GLY A 219 11.09 6.50 -0.27
N TYR A 220 11.30 6.80 1.02
CA TYR A 220 11.38 8.16 1.53
C TYR A 220 12.61 8.89 1.01
N GLN A 221 12.41 10.06 0.43
CA GLN A 221 13.49 10.85 -0.20
C GLN A 221 13.83 12.11 0.60
N GLY A 222 12.97 12.53 1.50
CA GLY A 222 13.11 13.77 2.26
C GLY A 222 11.86 14.62 2.22
N SER A 223 11.99 15.89 2.57
CA SER A 223 10.87 16.84 2.55
C SER A 223 11.23 18.09 1.75
N LEU A 224 10.23 18.59 1.01
CA LEU A 224 10.31 19.85 0.27
C LEU A 224 9.08 20.69 0.64
N LEU A 225 9.29 21.92 1.09
CA LEU A 225 8.22 22.84 1.50
C LEU A 225 7.21 22.23 2.50
N GLY A 226 7.68 21.37 3.41
CA GLY A 226 6.84 20.72 4.39
C GLY A 226 6.13 19.45 3.89
N VAL A 227 6.27 19.11 2.61
CA VAL A 227 5.70 17.89 2.02
C VAL A 227 6.71 16.77 2.09
N GLU A 228 6.32 15.62 2.63
CA GLU A 228 7.13 14.40 2.65
C GLU A 228 7.05 13.68 1.31
N ILE A 229 8.23 13.41 0.72
CA ILE A 229 8.31 12.83 -0.63
C ILE A 229 8.71 11.37 -0.56
N PHE A 230 7.90 10.53 -1.19
CA PHE A 230 8.14 9.11 -1.39
C PHE A 230 8.30 8.80 -2.88
N ARG A 231 9.26 7.94 -3.19
CA ARG A 231 9.50 7.47 -4.56
C ARG A 231 9.03 6.04 -4.69
N SER A 232 8.21 5.77 -5.72
CA SER A 232 7.75 4.42 -6.02
C SER A 232 7.79 4.15 -7.53
N SER A 233 8.35 3.00 -7.92
CA SER A 233 8.30 2.51 -9.30
C SER A 233 6.91 1.99 -9.71
N ARG A 234 6.01 1.83 -8.74
CA ARG A 234 4.64 1.31 -8.93
C ARG A 234 3.63 2.39 -9.32
N VAL A 235 4.06 3.63 -9.43
CA VAL A 235 3.24 4.73 -9.93
C VAL A 235 2.74 4.40 -11.34
N GLN A 236 1.42 4.55 -11.54
CA GLN A 236 0.73 4.14 -12.76
C GLN A 236 1.11 5.01 -13.97
N ASN A 237 0.99 4.41 -15.14
CA ASN A 237 1.16 5.13 -16.39
C ASN A 237 -0.12 5.91 -16.72
N SER A 238 0.06 7.06 -17.37
CA SER A 238 -1.02 7.85 -17.96
C SER A 238 -1.05 7.66 -19.49
N SER A 239 -2.11 8.11 -20.12
CA SER A 239 -2.17 8.25 -21.58
C SER A 239 -1.79 9.69 -21.99
N PRO A 240 -0.91 9.87 -22.99
CA PRO A 240 -0.25 8.84 -23.81
C PRO A 240 0.79 8.02 -23.03
N ALA A 241 1.13 6.85 -23.57
CA ALA A 241 2.08 5.94 -22.94
C ALA A 241 3.44 6.63 -22.71
N GLY A 242 4.03 6.40 -21.54
CA GLY A 242 5.26 7.04 -21.11
C GLY A 242 5.06 8.07 -19.99
N ASN A 243 3.86 8.65 -19.84
CA ASN A 243 3.57 9.57 -18.76
C ASN A 243 3.27 8.83 -17.46
N LYS A 244 3.54 9.48 -16.32
CA LYS A 244 3.28 8.94 -14.98
C LYS A 244 2.27 9.80 -14.22
N ILE A 245 1.49 9.14 -13.37
CA ILE A 245 0.52 9.78 -12.48
C ILE A 245 1.00 9.62 -11.04
N GLY A 246 1.83 10.54 -10.58
CA GLY A 246 2.10 10.72 -9.14
C GLY A 246 0.91 11.35 -8.44
N ALA A 247 0.96 11.46 -7.14
CA ALA A 247 -0.04 12.18 -6.37
C ALA A 247 0.57 12.89 -5.16
N MET A 248 -0.07 14.00 -4.79
CA MET A 248 0.12 14.67 -3.52
C MET A 248 -1.19 14.64 -2.76
N PHE A 249 -1.13 14.32 -1.48
CA PHE A 249 -2.34 14.18 -0.66
C PHE A 249 -2.05 14.49 0.82
N SER A 250 -3.11 14.83 1.55
CA SER A 250 -3.03 15.01 2.98
C SER A 250 -3.25 13.69 3.73
N SER A 251 -2.86 13.67 5.00
CA SER A 251 -3.10 12.52 5.88
C SER A 251 -4.56 12.06 5.85
N GLY A 252 -4.77 10.77 5.60
CA GLY A 252 -6.10 10.15 5.56
C GLY A 252 -6.91 10.38 4.28
N ALA A 253 -6.35 11.00 3.24
CA ALA A 253 -7.02 11.17 1.94
C ALA A 253 -7.27 9.83 1.23
N ILE A 254 -6.40 8.86 1.44
CA ILE A 254 -6.49 7.52 0.88
C ILE A 254 -6.74 6.54 2.01
N GLY A 255 -7.82 5.78 1.89
CA GLY A 255 -8.14 4.69 2.80
C GLY A 255 -7.70 3.35 2.26
N TYR A 256 -7.28 2.44 3.15
CA TYR A 256 -7.03 1.06 2.82
C TYR A 256 -7.72 0.12 3.79
N ALA A 257 -8.13 -1.04 3.29
CA ALA A 257 -8.73 -2.11 4.07
C ALA A 257 -7.99 -3.42 3.82
N ILE A 258 -8.00 -4.28 4.80
CA ILE A 258 -7.44 -5.63 4.70
C ILE A 258 -8.52 -6.67 4.94
N GLY A 259 -8.26 -7.91 4.54
CA GLY A 259 -9.13 -9.04 4.83
C GLY A 259 -8.33 -10.14 5.49
N THR A 260 -8.80 -10.63 6.64
CA THR A 260 -8.25 -11.81 7.30
C THR A 260 -9.19 -12.99 7.06
N PRO A 261 -8.93 -13.88 6.10
CA PRO A 261 -9.79 -15.03 5.84
C PRO A 261 -9.74 -15.96 7.05
N ARG A 262 -10.92 -16.33 7.53
CA ARG A 262 -11.08 -17.32 8.61
C ARG A 262 -11.32 -18.67 8.00
N PRO A 263 -10.64 -19.73 8.45
CA PRO A 263 -10.95 -21.07 8.03
C PRO A 263 -12.35 -21.48 8.49
N LEU A 264 -13.02 -22.32 7.72
CA LEU A 264 -14.33 -22.88 8.08
C LEU A 264 -14.21 -23.69 9.38
N ALA A 265 -15.14 -23.50 10.30
CA ALA A 265 -15.20 -24.28 11.53
C ALA A 265 -15.30 -25.79 11.21
N GLY A 266 -14.40 -26.58 11.79
CA GLY A 266 -14.34 -28.03 11.54
C GLY A 266 -13.29 -28.50 10.54
N ALA A 267 -12.63 -27.62 9.82
CA ALA A 267 -11.58 -27.96 8.84
C ALA A 267 -10.16 -27.99 9.44
N GLY A 268 -10.00 -28.39 10.71
CA GLY A 268 -8.69 -28.39 11.40
C GLY A 268 -8.06 -27.00 11.53
N ALA A 269 -8.91 -26.02 11.64
CA ALA A 269 -8.62 -24.63 11.39
C ALA A 269 -7.67 -24.00 12.41
N GLU A 270 -6.54 -23.60 11.95
CA GLU A 270 -5.66 -22.69 12.69
C GLU A 270 -6.38 -21.36 12.95
N VAL A 271 -6.39 -20.92 14.22
CA VAL A 271 -6.98 -19.63 14.58
C VAL A 271 -6.00 -18.52 14.12
N ARG A 272 -6.35 -17.84 13.08
CA ARG A 272 -5.56 -16.70 12.59
C ARG A 272 -5.91 -15.44 13.39
N PRO A 273 -4.90 -14.72 13.88
CA PRO A 273 -5.15 -13.44 14.54
C PRO A 273 -5.75 -12.43 13.55
N ALA A 274 -6.65 -11.59 14.04
CA ALA A 274 -7.19 -10.49 13.25
C ALA A 274 -6.06 -9.55 12.78
N GLY A 275 -6.23 -8.93 11.62
CA GLY A 275 -5.23 -8.04 11.07
C GLY A 275 -4.14 -8.72 10.23
N THR A 276 -4.33 -10.00 9.87
CA THR A 276 -3.37 -10.76 9.06
C THR A 276 -3.85 -10.87 7.61
N PRO A 277 -3.41 -9.99 6.69
CA PRO A 277 -3.88 -9.99 5.31
C PRO A 277 -3.24 -11.07 4.44
N VAL A 278 -2.14 -11.68 4.90
CA VAL A 278 -1.40 -12.70 4.14
C VAL A 278 -1.71 -14.10 4.66
N VAL A 279 -1.95 -15.02 3.75
CA VAL A 279 -2.19 -16.44 4.01
C VAL A 279 -1.28 -17.25 3.11
N VAL A 280 -0.56 -18.22 3.65
CA VAL A 280 0.28 -19.13 2.88
C VAL A 280 -0.27 -20.54 2.99
N GLY A 281 -0.47 -21.18 1.84
CA GLY A 281 -0.92 -22.57 1.73
C GLY A 281 0.09 -23.42 0.95
N PHE A 282 0.11 -24.70 1.26
CA PHE A 282 0.85 -25.72 0.52
C PHE A 282 -0.13 -26.71 -0.06
N GLU A 283 0.05 -27.04 -1.32
CA GLU A 283 -0.72 -28.07 -2.00
C GLU A 283 0.23 -28.99 -2.77
N ARG A 284 -0.04 -30.31 -2.69
CA ARG A 284 0.67 -31.30 -3.47
C ARG A 284 -0.15 -31.65 -4.69
N ASP A 285 0.39 -31.40 -5.89
CA ASP A 285 -0.18 -31.89 -7.15
C ASP A 285 0.54 -33.17 -7.58
N GLU A 286 -0.07 -34.30 -7.24
CA GLU A 286 0.49 -35.63 -7.59
C GLU A 286 0.50 -35.88 -9.09
N SER A 287 -0.43 -35.26 -9.84
CA SER A 287 -0.49 -35.44 -11.30
C SER A 287 0.66 -34.81 -12.02
N LYS A 288 1.25 -33.76 -11.45
CA LYS A 288 2.39 -33.03 -11.99
C LYS A 288 3.69 -33.28 -11.25
N ALA A 289 3.65 -34.10 -10.20
CA ALA A 289 4.78 -34.40 -9.33
C ALA A 289 5.47 -33.10 -8.86
N LEU A 290 4.69 -32.18 -8.26
CA LEU A 290 5.18 -30.91 -7.73
C LEU A 290 4.45 -30.52 -6.44
N THR A 291 5.10 -29.65 -5.67
CA THR A 291 4.50 -29.00 -4.50
C THR A 291 4.28 -27.53 -4.82
N GLU A 292 3.06 -27.08 -4.67
CA GLU A 292 2.64 -25.69 -4.86
C GLU A 292 2.70 -24.94 -3.53
N VAL A 293 3.37 -23.81 -3.51
CA VAL A 293 3.38 -22.88 -2.38
C VAL A 293 2.64 -21.64 -2.80
N VAL A 294 1.47 -21.38 -2.20
CA VAL A 294 0.58 -20.32 -2.62
C VAL A 294 0.43 -19.29 -1.52
N GLY A 295 0.85 -18.05 -1.81
CA GLY A 295 0.59 -16.90 -0.96
C GLY A 295 -0.63 -16.12 -1.45
N HIS A 296 -1.52 -15.75 -0.54
CA HIS A 296 -2.67 -14.88 -0.80
C HIS A 296 -2.57 -13.62 0.04
N LEU A 297 -2.73 -12.48 -0.60
CA LEU A 297 -2.86 -11.17 0.04
C LEU A 297 -4.27 -10.64 -0.18
N TYR A 298 -4.95 -10.27 0.90
CA TYR A 298 -6.29 -9.69 0.88
C TYR A 298 -6.22 -8.23 1.28
N CYS A 299 -6.33 -7.33 0.31
CA CYS A 299 -6.28 -5.89 0.55
C CYS A 299 -7.04 -5.12 -0.54
N GLY A 300 -7.37 -3.88 -0.21
CA GLY A 300 -7.95 -2.91 -1.13
C GLY A 300 -7.65 -1.50 -0.67
N ALA A 301 -7.67 -0.55 -1.58
CA ALA A 301 -7.54 0.87 -1.29
C ALA A 301 -8.51 1.68 -2.16
N ALA A 302 -8.94 2.81 -1.66
CA ALA A 302 -9.73 3.78 -2.40
C ALA A 302 -9.48 5.20 -1.87
N ILE A 303 -9.78 6.20 -2.68
CA ILE A 303 -9.77 7.59 -2.23
C ILE A 303 -10.90 7.74 -1.21
N ALA A 304 -10.52 8.10 0.02
CA ALA A 304 -11.46 8.38 1.08
C ALA A 304 -12.09 9.77 0.90
N GLN A 305 -11.25 10.75 0.55
CA GLN A 305 -11.66 12.15 0.40
C GLN A 305 -10.97 12.76 -0.81
N ASP A 306 -11.74 12.93 -1.89
CA ASP A 306 -11.21 13.41 -3.18
C ASP A 306 -10.68 14.85 -3.13
N ALA A 307 -11.23 15.71 -2.26
CA ALA A 307 -10.73 17.06 -2.06
C ALA A 307 -9.33 17.14 -1.41
N GLN A 308 -8.85 16.02 -0.85
CA GLN A 308 -7.57 15.94 -0.14
C GLN A 308 -6.46 15.28 -0.95
N ILE A 309 -6.70 15.02 -2.23
CA ILE A 309 -5.73 14.41 -3.14
C ILE A 309 -5.67 15.17 -4.45
N VAL A 310 -4.46 15.37 -4.94
CA VAL A 310 -4.17 15.98 -6.24
C VAL A 310 -3.26 15.04 -7.02
N LYS A 311 -3.65 14.67 -8.23
CA LYS A 311 -2.77 13.88 -9.11
C LYS A 311 -1.82 14.80 -9.88
N ILE A 312 -0.58 14.34 -10.00
CA ILE A 312 0.50 15.02 -10.72
C ILE A 312 0.80 14.22 -11.98
N VAL A 313 0.48 14.78 -13.13
CA VAL A 313 0.64 14.11 -14.43
C VAL A 313 1.79 14.76 -15.17
N THR A 314 2.85 14.00 -15.43
CA THR A 314 4.04 14.50 -16.13
C THR A 314 4.62 13.44 -17.05
N ASP A 315 5.64 13.79 -17.85
CA ASP A 315 6.43 12.82 -18.61
C ASP A 315 7.16 11.85 -17.66
N ALA A 316 7.56 10.67 -18.18
CA ALA A 316 8.21 9.61 -17.39
C ALA A 316 9.47 9.07 -18.05
#